data_aba11f23bfc4667851a4e252f8d71210
#
_entry.id   aba11f23bfc4667851a4e252f8d71210
#
_cell.length_a   1.000
_cell.length_b   1.000
_cell.length_c   1.000
_cell.angle_alpha   90.00
_cell.angle_beta   90.00
_cell.angle_gamma   90.00
#
_symmetry.space_group_name_H-M   'P 1'
#
loop_
_entity.id
_entity.type
_entity.pdbx_description
1 polymer ?
#
loop_
_entity_poly.entity_id
_entity_poly.type
_entity_poly.pdbx_seq_one_letter_code
_entity_poly.pdbx_strand_id
1 'polypeptide(L)'
;MVDWNHIESVFLDLDGTLLDLRFDNHFWVEFIPEHYAQHHQLAPETARAEVFARMKQLRGTLDWYCTDFWSRELNLDIIALKATKRHLIQTRPGAEDFLTTLQGDPRRVVLVTNAHPETIDLKMDQTGIAPLFDRIISSHDLGYPKEHDEFWKLLQKTEPFSAEKTLFIDDNLDVLRSAAAYGISHLLAIPCPDSTREAMDTEEFSGLGAFDDILGFFRDTREGSAP
;
A
#
# COMPACT_ATOMS: atom_id res chain seq x y z
N MET A 1 -13.08 -16.69 -5.32
CA MET A 1 -12.71 -17.04 -3.92
C MET A 1 -11.31 -17.64 -3.96
N VAL A 2 -10.38 -17.17 -3.12
CA VAL A 2 -8.97 -17.64 -3.10
C VAL A 2 -8.92 -19.08 -2.60
N ASP A 3 -8.23 -19.97 -3.31
CA ASP A 3 -7.94 -21.31 -2.81
C ASP A 3 -6.66 -21.27 -1.96
N TRP A 4 -6.85 -21.10 -0.67
CA TRP A 4 -5.77 -20.96 0.31
C TRP A 4 -4.83 -22.19 0.40
N ASN A 5 -5.28 -23.37 -0.04
CA ASN A 5 -4.43 -24.57 -0.03
C ASN A 5 -3.31 -24.49 -1.06
N HIS A 6 -3.44 -23.62 -2.05
CA HIS A 6 -2.43 -23.41 -3.09
C HIS A 6 -1.56 -22.17 -2.85
N ILE A 7 -1.87 -21.35 -1.82
CA ILE A 7 -1.09 -20.16 -1.52
C ILE A 7 0.10 -20.49 -0.61
N GLU A 8 1.30 -20.11 -1.04
CA GLU A 8 2.54 -20.22 -0.27
C GLU A 8 3.04 -18.86 0.24
N SER A 9 2.70 -17.77 -0.49
CA SER A 9 3.10 -16.41 -0.13
C SER A 9 1.92 -15.45 -0.21
N VAL A 10 1.85 -14.52 0.74
CA VAL A 10 0.87 -13.43 0.78
C VAL A 10 1.63 -12.12 0.69
N PHE A 11 1.49 -11.43 -0.43
CA PHE A 11 2.04 -10.11 -0.65
C PHE A 11 0.94 -9.06 -0.42
N LEU A 12 1.26 -8.04 0.32
CA LEU A 12 0.31 -7.02 0.73
C LEU A 12 0.89 -5.63 0.42
N ASP A 13 0.08 -4.80 -0.20
CA ASP A 13 0.37 -3.37 -0.24
C ASP A 13 0.06 -2.71 1.11
N LEU A 14 0.55 -1.48 1.30
CA LEU A 14 0.37 -0.73 2.55
C LEU A 14 -0.80 0.25 2.45
N ASP A 15 -0.69 1.24 1.56
CA ASP A 15 -1.53 2.44 1.54
C ASP A 15 -2.78 2.25 0.70
N GLY A 16 -3.96 2.29 1.33
CA GLY A 16 -5.22 1.93 0.69
C GLY A 16 -5.54 0.45 0.80
N THR A 17 -4.57 -0.38 1.21
CA THR A 17 -4.74 -1.83 1.38
C THR A 17 -4.79 -2.21 2.85
N LEU A 18 -3.69 -2.17 3.58
CA LEU A 18 -3.64 -2.42 5.02
C LEU A 18 -3.96 -1.18 5.84
N LEU A 19 -3.55 -0.01 5.36
CA LEU A 19 -3.84 1.28 5.96
C LEU A 19 -4.89 2.03 5.16
N ASP A 20 -5.71 2.81 5.87
CA ASP A 20 -6.69 3.69 5.25
C ASP A 20 -5.98 4.80 4.46
N LEU A 21 -6.29 4.93 3.17
CA LEU A 21 -5.70 5.93 2.27
C LEU A 21 -6.10 7.37 2.62
N ARG A 22 -7.06 7.55 3.54
CA ARG A 22 -7.51 8.86 4.01
C ARG A 22 -6.35 9.74 4.49
N PHE A 23 -5.35 9.15 5.18
CA PHE A 23 -4.17 9.89 5.62
C PHE A 23 -3.42 10.51 4.43
N ASP A 24 -3.08 9.71 3.42
CA ASP A 24 -2.30 10.19 2.28
C ASP A 24 -3.13 11.12 1.39
N ASN A 25 -4.42 10.85 1.20
CA ASN A 25 -5.33 11.74 0.49
C ASN A 25 -5.45 13.11 1.18
N HIS A 26 -5.71 13.14 2.49
CA HIS A 26 -5.75 14.39 3.25
C HIS A 26 -4.41 15.14 3.17
N PHE A 27 -3.29 14.42 3.34
CA PHE A 27 -1.96 15.03 3.32
C PHE A 27 -1.64 15.69 1.97
N TRP A 28 -1.81 14.96 0.86
CA TRP A 28 -1.42 15.45 -0.46
C TRP A 28 -2.43 16.39 -1.12
N VAL A 29 -3.74 16.21 -0.84
CA VAL A 29 -4.80 16.96 -1.53
C VAL A 29 -5.19 18.23 -0.80
N GLU A 30 -5.04 18.27 0.52
CA GLU A 30 -5.46 19.39 1.37
C GLU A 30 -4.25 20.03 2.08
N PHE A 31 -3.53 19.26 2.88
CA PHE A 31 -2.54 19.78 3.80
C PHE A 31 -1.29 20.35 3.10
N ILE A 32 -0.73 19.66 2.12
CA ILE A 32 0.45 20.13 1.37
C ILE A 32 0.16 21.41 0.56
N PRO A 33 -0.93 21.54 -0.22
CA PRO A 33 -1.24 22.78 -0.90
C PRO A 33 -1.37 24.00 0.03
N GLU A 34 -1.97 23.81 1.22
CA GLU A 34 -2.09 24.86 2.22
C GLU A 34 -0.73 25.32 2.76
N HIS A 35 0.15 24.35 3.10
CA HIS A 35 1.50 24.65 3.60
C HIS A 35 2.38 25.27 2.51
N TYR A 36 2.25 24.79 1.28
CA TYR A 36 2.95 25.37 0.13
C TYR A 36 2.52 26.82 -0.10
N ALA A 37 1.22 27.12 -0.02
CA ALA A 37 0.71 28.49 -0.11
C ALA A 37 1.30 29.42 0.95
N GLN A 38 1.34 28.97 2.21
CA GLN A 38 1.89 29.73 3.32
C GLN A 38 3.40 29.95 3.17
N HIS A 39 4.14 28.90 2.85
CA HIS A 39 5.59 28.94 2.73
C HIS A 39 6.06 29.85 1.59
N HIS A 40 5.37 29.79 0.45
CA HIS A 40 5.71 30.56 -0.75
C HIS A 40 4.94 31.88 -0.89
N GLN A 41 4.11 32.24 0.09
CA GLN A 41 3.27 33.45 0.09
C GLN A 41 2.38 33.59 -1.16
N LEU A 42 1.81 32.45 -1.59
CA LEU A 42 0.92 32.35 -2.75
C LEU A 42 -0.56 32.39 -2.33
N ALA A 43 -1.41 32.79 -3.26
CA ALA A 43 -2.86 32.59 -3.10
C ALA A 43 -3.15 31.06 -3.05
N PRO A 44 -4.09 30.59 -2.20
CA PRO A 44 -4.38 29.15 -2.04
C PRO A 44 -4.67 28.43 -3.34
N GLU A 45 -5.44 29.03 -4.22
CA GLU A 45 -5.80 28.45 -5.53
C GLU A 45 -4.59 28.29 -6.45
N THR A 46 -3.67 29.27 -6.45
CA THR A 46 -2.42 29.22 -7.21
C THR A 46 -1.52 28.10 -6.70
N ALA A 47 -1.32 28.03 -5.40
CA ALA A 47 -0.51 27.01 -4.74
C ALA A 47 -1.06 25.59 -5.05
N ARG A 48 -2.37 25.41 -4.93
CA ARG A 48 -3.04 24.15 -5.24
C ARG A 48 -2.84 23.73 -6.70
N ALA A 49 -3.02 24.67 -7.63
CA ALA A 49 -2.84 24.41 -9.05
C ALA A 49 -1.39 24.02 -9.39
N GLU A 50 -0.41 24.70 -8.80
CA GLU A 50 1.02 24.40 -9.00
C GLU A 50 1.39 23.02 -8.45
N VAL A 51 1.00 22.69 -7.22
CA VAL A 51 1.27 21.38 -6.62
C VAL A 51 0.65 20.26 -7.45
N PHE A 52 -0.62 20.38 -7.84
CA PHE A 52 -1.31 19.35 -8.62
C PHE A 52 -0.77 19.21 -10.05
N ALA A 53 -0.30 20.30 -10.67
CA ALA A 53 0.33 20.24 -11.99
C ALA A 53 1.62 19.39 -11.95
N ARG A 54 2.45 19.57 -10.89
CA ARG A 54 3.67 18.77 -10.68
C ARG A 54 3.33 17.30 -10.39
N MET A 55 2.37 17.07 -9.49
CA MET A 55 1.91 15.72 -9.17
C MET A 55 1.45 14.96 -10.42
N LYS A 56 0.65 15.60 -11.28
CA LYS A 56 0.13 14.98 -12.51
C LYS A 56 1.23 14.50 -13.46
N GLN A 57 2.37 15.21 -13.52
CA GLN A 57 3.49 14.86 -14.42
C GLN A 57 4.28 13.63 -13.95
N LEU A 58 4.21 13.31 -12.65
CA LEU A 58 5.04 12.27 -12.02
C LEU A 58 4.26 10.98 -11.74
N ARG A 59 2.96 10.97 -11.96
CA ARG A 59 2.12 9.80 -11.68
C ARG A 59 2.67 8.55 -12.36
N GLY A 60 2.81 7.46 -11.60
CA GLY A 60 3.35 6.19 -12.09
C GLY A 60 4.88 6.14 -12.16
N THR A 61 5.58 7.16 -11.67
CA THR A 61 7.05 7.15 -11.52
C THR A 61 7.43 6.92 -10.06
N LEU A 62 8.68 6.51 -9.81
CA LEU A 62 9.19 6.33 -8.44
C LEU A 62 9.23 7.68 -7.68
N ASP A 63 9.50 8.79 -8.36
CA ASP A 63 9.51 10.13 -7.78
C ASP A 63 8.13 10.56 -7.24
N TRP A 64 7.04 10.03 -7.80
CA TRP A 64 5.68 10.24 -7.27
C TRP A 64 5.58 9.81 -5.80
N TYR A 65 6.23 8.73 -5.42
CA TYR A 65 6.20 8.15 -4.07
C TYR A 65 7.34 8.64 -3.17
N CYS A 66 8.31 9.39 -3.71
CA CYS A 66 9.55 9.77 -3.04
C CYS A 66 9.39 11.03 -2.16
N THR A 67 9.45 10.89 -0.84
CA THR A 67 9.39 12.03 0.09
C THR A 67 10.56 12.98 -0.05
N ASP A 68 11.77 12.46 -0.36
CA ASP A 68 12.96 13.28 -0.60
C ASP A 68 12.83 14.12 -1.85
N PHE A 69 12.28 13.53 -2.94
CA PHE A 69 12.00 14.26 -4.15
C PHE A 69 11.04 15.43 -3.87
N TRP A 70 9.91 15.14 -3.24
CA TRP A 70 8.91 16.16 -2.93
C TRP A 70 9.42 17.22 -1.95
N SER A 71 10.29 16.85 -1.00
CA SER A 71 10.90 17.82 -0.08
C SER A 71 11.75 18.84 -0.84
N ARG A 72 12.55 18.40 -1.80
CA ARG A 72 13.34 19.30 -2.68
C ARG A 72 12.47 20.11 -3.61
N GLU A 73 11.49 19.46 -4.26
CA GLU A 73 10.65 20.08 -5.29
C GLU A 73 9.73 21.16 -4.72
N LEU A 74 9.20 20.96 -3.51
CA LEU A 74 8.29 21.90 -2.87
C LEU A 74 9.00 22.83 -1.87
N ASN A 75 10.29 22.59 -1.59
CA ASN A 75 11.06 23.26 -0.53
C ASN A 75 10.33 23.19 0.83
N LEU A 76 9.85 22.00 1.19
CA LEU A 76 9.16 21.69 2.44
C LEU A 76 9.75 20.41 3.04
N ASP A 77 9.80 20.31 4.36
CA ASP A 77 10.17 19.04 5.03
C ASP A 77 8.94 18.11 5.05
N ILE A 78 8.81 17.27 4.00
CA ILE A 78 7.65 16.42 3.82
C ILE A 78 7.50 15.40 4.94
N ILE A 79 8.58 14.80 5.42
CA ILE A 79 8.46 13.77 6.48
C ILE A 79 8.11 14.41 7.83
N ALA A 80 8.68 15.55 8.17
CA ALA A 80 8.29 16.28 9.36
C ALA A 80 6.81 16.71 9.30
N LEU A 81 6.34 17.17 8.14
CA LEU A 81 4.94 17.52 7.94
C LEU A 81 4.03 16.29 8.05
N LYS A 82 4.39 15.13 7.47
CA LYS A 82 3.66 13.87 7.64
C LYS A 82 3.56 13.49 9.12
N ALA A 83 4.64 13.63 9.88
CA ALA A 83 4.67 13.32 11.31
C ALA A 83 3.67 14.15 12.13
N THR A 84 3.37 15.41 11.74
CA THR A 84 2.35 16.23 12.41
C THR A 84 0.92 15.68 12.27
N LYS A 85 0.69 14.86 11.24
CA LYS A 85 -0.61 14.22 10.93
C LYS A 85 -0.66 12.73 11.22
N ARG A 86 0.37 12.17 11.86
CA ARG A 86 0.49 10.73 12.13
C ARG A 86 -0.74 10.12 12.81
N HIS A 87 -1.49 10.89 13.59
CA HIS A 87 -2.73 10.44 14.25
C HIS A 87 -3.84 10.04 13.29
N LEU A 88 -3.76 10.40 11.99
CA LEU A 88 -4.68 10.00 10.94
C LEU A 88 -4.29 8.64 10.30
N ILE A 89 -3.09 8.14 10.58
CA ILE A 89 -2.65 6.82 10.09
C ILE A 89 -3.39 5.75 10.89
N GLN A 90 -4.21 4.97 10.21
CA GLN A 90 -5.04 3.93 10.82
C GLN A 90 -5.02 2.66 9.97
N THR A 91 -4.99 1.51 10.63
CA THR A 91 -5.21 0.22 9.97
C THR A 91 -6.67 0.11 9.50
N ARG A 92 -6.87 -0.55 8.38
CA ARG A 92 -8.22 -0.86 7.90
C ARG A 92 -8.87 -1.92 8.80
N PRO A 93 -10.22 -1.94 8.88
CA PRO A 93 -10.93 -2.95 9.66
C PRO A 93 -10.51 -4.38 9.28
N GLY A 94 -10.19 -5.20 10.28
CA GLY A 94 -9.76 -6.59 10.10
C GLY A 94 -8.33 -6.80 9.61
N ALA A 95 -7.59 -5.75 9.19
CA ALA A 95 -6.23 -5.90 8.65
C ALA A 95 -5.23 -6.44 9.69
N GLU A 96 -5.28 -5.94 10.91
CA GLU A 96 -4.40 -6.38 12.01
C GLU A 96 -4.72 -7.82 12.44
N ASP A 97 -6.01 -8.17 12.55
CA ASP A 97 -6.46 -9.53 12.87
C ASP A 97 -6.03 -10.52 11.76
N PHE A 98 -6.12 -10.10 10.51
CA PHE A 98 -5.65 -10.90 9.37
C PHE A 98 -4.14 -11.14 9.44
N LEU A 99 -3.34 -10.12 9.63
CA LEU A 99 -1.88 -10.25 9.78
C LEU A 99 -1.51 -11.14 10.98
N THR A 100 -2.16 -10.94 12.13
CA THR A 100 -1.96 -11.75 13.33
C THR A 100 -2.31 -13.23 13.09
N THR A 101 -3.37 -13.48 12.30
CA THR A 101 -3.76 -14.84 11.94
C THR A 101 -2.70 -15.50 11.07
N LEU A 102 -2.11 -14.77 10.14
CA LEU A 102 -1.03 -15.26 9.28
C LEU A 102 0.29 -15.53 10.02
N GLN A 103 0.56 -14.87 11.15
CA GLN A 103 1.77 -15.17 11.95
C GLN A 103 1.84 -16.62 12.46
N GLY A 104 0.69 -17.28 12.66
CA GLY A 104 0.63 -18.70 13.04
C GLY A 104 0.51 -19.68 11.87
N ASP A 105 0.62 -19.18 10.65
CA ASP A 105 0.45 -19.90 9.40
C ASP A 105 1.82 -20.10 8.71
N PRO A 106 2.05 -21.18 7.96
CA PRO A 106 3.32 -21.42 7.29
C PRO A 106 3.57 -20.52 6.08
N ARG A 107 2.61 -19.74 5.64
CA ARG A 107 2.73 -18.85 4.48
C ARG A 107 3.65 -17.67 4.78
N ARG A 108 4.43 -17.32 3.78
CA ARG A 108 5.31 -16.17 3.85
C ARG A 108 4.52 -14.87 3.65
N VAL A 109 4.62 -13.94 4.60
CA VAL A 109 3.89 -12.66 4.60
C VAL A 109 4.86 -11.52 4.31
N VAL A 110 4.70 -10.87 3.18
CA VAL A 110 5.60 -9.81 2.72
C VAL A 110 4.83 -8.52 2.44
N LEU A 111 5.26 -7.43 3.05
CA LEU A 111 4.80 -6.10 2.65
C LEU A 111 5.55 -5.67 1.39
N VAL A 112 4.80 -5.29 0.35
CA VAL A 112 5.33 -4.85 -0.95
C VAL A 112 4.68 -3.53 -1.32
N THR A 113 5.39 -2.41 -1.10
CA THR A 113 4.79 -1.07 -1.19
C THR A 113 5.60 -0.11 -2.05
N ASN A 114 4.92 0.87 -2.65
CA ASN A 114 5.56 2.02 -3.31
C ASN A 114 5.98 3.13 -2.34
N ALA A 115 5.60 3.06 -1.06
CA ALA A 115 5.93 4.08 -0.09
C ALA A 115 7.44 4.23 0.11
N HIS A 116 7.90 5.47 0.28
CA HIS A 116 9.29 5.78 0.63
C HIS A 116 9.65 5.22 2.02
N PRO A 117 10.89 4.73 2.25
CA PRO A 117 11.29 4.12 3.51
C PRO A 117 10.94 4.93 4.76
N GLU A 118 11.23 6.24 4.77
CA GLU A 118 10.88 7.10 5.91
C GLU A 118 9.37 7.18 6.18
N THR A 119 8.54 7.10 5.13
CA THR A 119 7.08 7.04 5.29
C THR A 119 6.65 5.68 5.84
N ILE A 120 7.32 4.60 5.42
CA ILE A 120 7.08 3.26 5.98
C ILE A 120 7.40 3.28 7.47
N ASP A 121 8.57 3.76 7.86
CA ASP A 121 8.98 3.85 9.27
C ASP A 121 7.95 4.60 10.12
N LEU A 122 7.51 5.77 9.65
CA LEU A 122 6.48 6.57 10.33
C LEU A 122 5.16 5.80 10.51
N LYS A 123 4.73 5.08 9.46
CA LYS A 123 3.49 4.30 9.46
C LYS A 123 3.59 3.07 10.35
N MET A 124 4.71 2.37 10.32
CA MET A 124 4.99 1.21 11.16
C MET A 124 5.10 1.59 12.64
N ASP A 125 5.76 2.72 12.96
CA ASP A 125 5.82 3.25 14.33
C ASP A 125 4.44 3.64 14.86
N GLN A 126 3.57 4.16 14.01
CA GLN A 126 2.22 4.57 14.41
C GLN A 126 1.28 3.39 14.64
N THR A 127 1.38 2.35 13.82
CA THR A 127 0.44 1.21 13.82
C THR A 127 0.93 -0.01 14.57
N GLY A 128 2.24 -0.15 14.72
CA GLY A 128 2.85 -1.31 15.38
C GLY A 128 2.80 -2.62 14.57
N ILE A 129 2.38 -2.61 13.30
CA ILE A 129 2.19 -3.83 12.50
C ILE A 129 3.48 -4.40 11.90
N ALA A 130 4.61 -3.67 11.96
CA ALA A 130 5.88 -4.13 11.37
C ALA A 130 6.29 -5.57 11.78
N PRO A 131 6.16 -6.01 13.05
CA PRO A 131 6.52 -7.37 13.47
C PRO A 131 5.64 -8.47 12.86
N LEU A 132 4.52 -8.12 12.21
CA LEU A 132 3.58 -9.06 11.61
C LEU A 132 4.00 -9.50 10.19
N PHE A 133 5.08 -8.95 9.64
CA PHE A 133 5.63 -9.31 8.33
C PHE A 133 6.94 -10.08 8.48
N ASP A 134 7.13 -11.07 7.63
CA ASP A 134 8.44 -11.73 7.47
C ASP A 134 9.44 -10.80 6.79
N ARG A 135 8.94 -9.91 5.92
CA ARG A 135 9.75 -8.92 5.22
C ARG A 135 8.93 -7.70 4.80
N ILE A 136 9.59 -6.55 4.77
CA ILE A 136 9.07 -5.28 4.24
C ILE A 136 9.98 -4.87 3.09
N ILE A 137 9.39 -4.61 1.92
CA ILE A 137 10.09 -4.22 0.69
C ILE A 137 9.46 -2.97 0.12
N SER A 138 10.27 -1.92 0.04
CA SER A 138 9.90 -0.69 -0.67
C SER A 138 10.31 -0.79 -2.15
N SER A 139 9.50 -0.22 -3.03
CA SER A 139 9.89 -0.05 -4.43
C SER A 139 11.16 0.80 -4.59
N HIS A 140 11.44 1.66 -3.62
CA HIS A 140 12.67 2.46 -3.58
C HIS A 140 13.92 1.60 -3.40
N ASP A 141 13.83 0.45 -2.71
CA ASP A 141 14.95 -0.50 -2.57
C ASP A 141 15.32 -1.15 -3.90
N LEU A 142 14.34 -1.25 -4.82
CA LEU A 142 14.48 -1.90 -6.12
C LEU A 142 14.67 -0.89 -7.28
N GLY A 143 14.39 0.40 -7.07
CA GLY A 143 14.58 1.46 -8.04
C GLY A 143 13.49 1.58 -9.11
N TYR A 144 12.40 0.82 -8.99
CA TYR A 144 11.24 0.84 -9.90
C TYR A 144 9.94 0.77 -9.11
N PRO A 145 8.89 1.54 -9.50
CA PRO A 145 7.57 1.41 -8.90
C PRO A 145 6.89 0.10 -9.29
N LYS A 146 5.93 -0.37 -8.51
CA LYS A 146 5.21 -1.65 -8.73
C LYS A 146 4.48 -1.73 -10.07
N GLU A 147 4.17 -0.60 -10.67
CA GLU A 147 3.57 -0.51 -12.01
C GLU A 147 4.52 -0.95 -13.13
N HIS A 148 5.81 -1.11 -12.84
CA HIS A 148 6.85 -1.40 -13.84
C HIS A 148 7.30 -2.86 -13.80
N ASP A 149 7.46 -3.51 -14.96
CA ASP A 149 7.89 -4.92 -15.08
C ASP A 149 9.19 -5.25 -14.35
N GLU A 150 10.17 -4.32 -14.38
CA GLU A 150 11.47 -4.54 -13.73
C GLU A 150 11.34 -4.65 -12.21
N PHE A 151 10.33 -4.01 -11.59
CA PHE A 151 10.05 -4.17 -10.18
C PHE A 151 9.86 -5.64 -9.81
N TRP A 152 8.97 -6.35 -10.50
CA TRP A 152 8.65 -7.75 -10.23
C TRP A 152 9.82 -8.70 -10.46
N LYS A 153 10.63 -8.44 -11.51
CA LYS A 153 11.85 -9.20 -11.80
C LYS A 153 12.91 -9.04 -10.70
N LEU A 154 13.04 -7.83 -10.14
CA LEU A 154 13.96 -7.54 -9.05
C LEU A 154 13.41 -8.05 -7.71
N LEU A 155 12.10 -7.92 -7.50
CA LEU A 155 11.43 -8.50 -6.34
C LEU A 155 11.68 -10.02 -6.28
N GLN A 156 11.50 -10.75 -7.39
CA GLN A 156 11.74 -12.19 -7.47
C GLN A 156 13.18 -12.59 -7.11
N LYS A 157 14.17 -11.74 -7.41
CA LYS A 157 15.58 -11.98 -7.04
C LYS A 157 15.85 -11.69 -5.58
N THR A 158 15.18 -10.70 -5.02
CA THR A 158 15.36 -10.19 -3.65
C THR A 158 14.59 -11.00 -2.63
N GLU A 159 13.39 -11.44 -2.99
CA GLU A 159 12.45 -12.26 -2.24
C GLU A 159 11.91 -13.35 -3.18
N PRO A 160 12.54 -14.53 -3.25
CA PRO A 160 12.09 -15.60 -4.13
C PRO A 160 10.69 -16.11 -3.76
N PHE A 161 9.79 -16.20 -4.75
CA PHE A 161 8.42 -16.68 -4.57
C PHE A 161 7.93 -17.44 -5.81
N SER A 162 6.86 -18.23 -5.68
CA SER A 162 6.15 -18.81 -6.82
C SER A 162 5.00 -17.89 -7.22
N ALA A 163 5.06 -17.28 -8.42
CA ALA A 163 4.01 -16.37 -8.89
C ALA A 163 2.64 -17.06 -8.94
N GLU A 164 2.59 -18.34 -9.30
CA GLU A 164 1.34 -19.13 -9.35
C GLU A 164 0.76 -19.44 -7.96
N LYS A 165 1.58 -19.36 -6.90
CA LYS A 165 1.19 -19.64 -5.53
C LYS A 165 1.24 -18.42 -4.60
N THR A 166 1.29 -17.24 -5.19
CA THR A 166 1.31 -15.98 -4.46
C THR A 166 -0.05 -15.30 -4.57
N LEU A 167 -0.61 -14.94 -3.42
CA LEU A 167 -1.70 -13.97 -3.32
C LEU A 167 -1.11 -12.58 -3.20
N PHE A 168 -1.55 -11.64 -4.02
CA PHE A 168 -1.23 -10.23 -3.89
C PHE A 168 -2.50 -9.40 -3.75
N ILE A 169 -2.53 -8.51 -2.76
CA ILE A 169 -3.65 -7.61 -2.46
C ILE A 169 -3.15 -6.16 -2.57
N ASP A 170 -3.84 -5.37 -3.37
CA ASP A 170 -3.48 -3.97 -3.66
C ASP A 170 -4.75 -3.16 -3.97
N ASP A 171 -4.74 -1.84 -3.75
CA ASP A 171 -5.84 -0.96 -4.12
C ASP A 171 -5.67 -0.36 -5.54
N ASN A 172 -4.45 -0.40 -6.09
CA ASN A 172 -4.12 0.18 -7.38
C ASN A 172 -4.24 -0.84 -8.51
N LEU A 173 -5.25 -0.67 -9.37
CA LEU A 173 -5.51 -1.59 -10.49
C LEU A 173 -4.36 -1.65 -11.50
N ASP A 174 -3.61 -0.56 -11.71
CA ASP A 174 -2.45 -0.56 -12.61
C ASP A 174 -1.30 -1.42 -12.04
N VAL A 175 -1.13 -1.42 -10.72
CA VAL A 175 -0.20 -2.31 -10.02
C VAL A 175 -0.65 -3.76 -10.14
N LEU A 176 -1.94 -4.05 -9.94
CA LEU A 176 -2.48 -5.40 -10.10
C LEU A 176 -2.34 -5.92 -11.53
N ARG A 177 -2.51 -5.06 -12.56
CA ARG A 177 -2.25 -5.41 -13.96
C ARG A 177 -0.80 -5.75 -14.22
N SER A 178 0.12 -4.95 -13.65
CA SER A 178 1.56 -5.23 -13.73
C SER A 178 1.92 -6.56 -13.08
N ALA A 179 1.37 -6.85 -11.90
CA ALA A 179 1.53 -8.13 -11.20
C ALA A 179 0.98 -9.32 -12.01
N ALA A 180 -0.22 -9.15 -12.61
CA ALA A 180 -0.85 -10.15 -13.48
C ALA A 180 0.02 -10.43 -14.72
N ALA A 181 0.55 -9.38 -15.36
CA ALA A 181 1.43 -9.50 -16.52
C ALA A 181 2.74 -10.23 -16.18
N TYR A 182 3.23 -10.07 -14.95
CA TYR A 182 4.38 -10.83 -14.44
C TYR A 182 4.07 -12.31 -14.20
N GLY A 183 2.80 -12.66 -13.95
CA GLY A 183 2.34 -14.04 -13.75
C GLY A 183 1.82 -14.36 -12.35
N ILE A 184 1.62 -13.36 -11.47
CA ILE A 184 0.98 -13.59 -10.17
C ILE A 184 -0.48 -13.97 -10.42
N SER A 185 -0.88 -15.15 -9.93
CA SER A 185 -2.15 -15.76 -10.31
C SER A 185 -3.31 -15.40 -9.40
N HIS A 186 -3.05 -15.00 -8.17
CA HIS A 186 -4.10 -14.69 -7.21
C HIS A 186 -4.02 -13.20 -6.83
N LEU A 187 -4.97 -12.43 -7.34
CA LEU A 187 -5.01 -10.97 -7.20
C LEU A 187 -6.35 -10.54 -6.60
N LEU A 188 -6.29 -9.69 -5.59
CA LEU A 188 -7.46 -9.07 -4.99
C LEU A 188 -7.30 -7.56 -4.99
N ALA A 189 -8.34 -6.85 -5.40
CA ALA A 189 -8.41 -5.41 -5.35
C ALA A 189 -9.16 -4.93 -4.11
N ILE A 190 -8.73 -3.81 -3.52
CA ILE A 190 -9.47 -3.13 -2.46
C ILE A 190 -10.44 -2.11 -3.10
N PRO A 191 -11.77 -2.31 -3.03
CA PRO A 191 -12.72 -1.42 -3.69
C PRO A 191 -12.89 -0.07 -3.00
N CYS A 192 -12.60 0.03 -1.70
CA CYS A 192 -12.74 1.27 -0.93
C CYS A 192 -11.46 1.57 -0.14
N PRO A 193 -10.38 2.05 -0.81
CA PRO A 193 -9.09 2.30 -0.15
C PRO A 193 -9.14 3.45 0.87
N ASP A 194 -9.98 4.46 0.64
CA ASP A 194 -10.24 5.60 1.52
C ASP A 194 -11.64 5.46 2.11
N SER A 195 -11.73 5.26 3.43
CA SER A 195 -12.99 5.03 4.14
C SER A 195 -13.98 6.20 4.09
N THR A 196 -13.54 7.38 3.64
CA THR A 196 -14.37 8.58 3.49
C THR A 196 -14.96 8.75 2.09
N ARG A 197 -14.62 7.85 1.17
CA ARG A 197 -15.04 7.89 -0.23
C ARG A 197 -15.94 6.70 -0.58
N GLU A 198 -16.64 6.83 -1.69
CA GLU A 198 -17.40 5.71 -2.26
C GLU A 198 -16.46 4.63 -2.80
N ALA A 199 -16.95 3.39 -2.78
CA ALA A 199 -16.22 2.28 -3.36
C ALA A 199 -16.09 2.46 -4.88
N MET A 200 -14.93 2.10 -5.41
CA MET A 200 -14.66 2.11 -6.85
C MET A 200 -14.94 0.74 -7.47
N ASP A 201 -15.17 0.72 -8.77
CA ASP A 201 -15.22 -0.50 -9.56
C ASP A 201 -13.82 -1.13 -9.59
N THR A 202 -13.73 -2.41 -9.28
CA THR A 202 -12.47 -3.18 -9.31
C THR A 202 -12.20 -3.82 -10.68
N GLU A 203 -13.04 -3.50 -11.67
CA GLU A 203 -12.93 -3.92 -13.07
C GLU A 203 -12.76 -5.45 -13.20
N GLU A 204 -11.65 -5.92 -13.77
CA GLU A 204 -11.37 -7.35 -13.97
C GLU A 204 -10.96 -8.10 -12.69
N PHE A 205 -10.68 -7.42 -11.59
CA PHE A 205 -10.19 -8.04 -10.36
C PHE A 205 -11.32 -8.34 -9.37
N SER A 206 -11.17 -9.43 -8.63
CA SER A 206 -12.06 -9.72 -7.50
C SER A 206 -11.84 -8.72 -6.38
N GLY A 207 -12.90 -8.04 -5.94
CA GLY A 207 -12.85 -7.08 -4.84
C GLY A 207 -12.80 -7.78 -3.47
N LEU A 208 -11.93 -7.29 -2.57
CA LEU A 208 -11.92 -7.64 -1.16
C LEU A 208 -12.53 -6.47 -0.37
N GLY A 209 -13.78 -6.62 0.07
CA GLY A 209 -14.51 -5.59 0.81
C GLY A 209 -13.96 -5.37 2.22
N ALA A 210 -13.68 -6.47 2.93
CA ALA A 210 -13.09 -6.45 4.26
C ALA A 210 -12.14 -7.64 4.46
N PHE A 211 -11.13 -7.49 5.30
CA PHE A 211 -10.23 -8.59 5.65
C PHE A 211 -10.95 -9.72 6.40
N ASP A 212 -12.05 -9.42 7.08
CA ASP A 212 -12.91 -10.42 7.73
C ASP A 212 -13.47 -11.45 6.74
N ASP A 213 -13.68 -11.08 5.46
CA ASP A 213 -14.19 -11.97 4.42
C ASP A 213 -13.24 -13.14 4.11
N ILE A 214 -11.93 -12.94 4.33
CA ILE A 214 -10.91 -13.96 4.12
C ILE A 214 -10.49 -14.65 5.42
N LEU A 215 -10.77 -14.06 6.59
CA LEU A 215 -10.50 -14.67 7.90
C LEU A 215 -11.37 -15.91 8.17
N GLY A 216 -12.55 -15.99 7.58
CA GLY A 216 -13.45 -17.16 7.71
C GLY A 216 -12.76 -18.47 7.38
N PHE A 217 -11.95 -18.50 6.33
CA PHE A 217 -11.17 -19.68 5.95
C PHE A 217 -10.27 -20.20 7.07
N PHE A 218 -9.57 -19.31 7.77
CA PHE A 218 -8.63 -19.69 8.83
C PHE A 218 -9.31 -20.16 10.12
N ARG A 219 -10.56 -19.75 10.36
CA ARG A 219 -11.36 -20.19 11.50
C ARG A 219 -11.86 -21.63 11.29
N ASP A 220 -12.37 -21.94 10.12
CA ASP A 220 -12.89 -23.27 9.78
C ASP A 220 -11.79 -24.36 9.81
N THR A 221 -10.57 -24.01 9.39
CA THR A 221 -9.44 -24.97 9.39
C THR A 221 -8.92 -25.29 10.80
N ARG A 222 -9.06 -24.38 11.77
CA ARG A 222 -8.65 -24.60 13.16
C ARG A 222 -9.66 -25.44 13.94
N GLU A 223 -10.95 -25.31 13.66
CA GLU A 223 -11.99 -26.11 14.30
C GLU A 223 -12.01 -27.56 13.77
N GLY A 224 -11.60 -27.80 12.53
CA GLY A 224 -11.48 -29.14 11.94
C GLY A 224 -10.25 -29.94 12.38
N SER A 225 -9.32 -29.35 13.14
CA SER A 225 -8.05 -29.96 13.59
C SER A 225 -8.02 -30.33 15.06
N ALA A 226 -9.15 -30.30 15.77
CA ALA A 226 -9.24 -30.83 17.14
C ALA A 226 -9.38 -32.37 17.10
N PRO A 227 -8.52 -33.11 17.84
CA PRO A 227 -8.50 -34.57 17.85
C PRO A 227 -9.73 -35.18 18.53
#